data_47d3b8d9617b234d3076b45451235290
#
_entry.id   47d3b8d9617b234d3076b45451235290
#
_cell.length_a   1.000
_cell.length_b   1.000
_cell.length_c   1.000
_cell.angle_alpha   90.00
_cell.angle_beta   90.00
_cell.angle_gamma   90.00
#
_symmetry.space_group_name_H-M   'P 1'
#
loop_
_entity.id
_entity.type
_entity.pdbx_description
1 polymer ?
#
loop_
_entity_poly.entity_id
_entity_poly.type
_entity_poly.pdbx_seq_one_letter_code
_entity_poly.pdbx_strand_id
1 'polypeptide(L)'
;MSPLHPLIFLLGAPLAFAGFTADHHVPFTPENAIIGHFSPTKKPVLTIKSGETVTIDGGGGQRWRDGDANAWLKENNIPATTETYPALAETIKVLKETPRAEGIPSGHLLVGPVYVEDAEPGDTLEVRILSVVPRIPYGTVGGSPGRGGLPDLVPVPFNFVVLLDLARNAGVFTDGVEVPLAPFMGVMATCPPDSEGAFRKSGPPGLFGGNLDCKELVAGTTLFLPVFQKGALFYTGDSHAAQGDGEITINAIETANTATFKFILHKGKKLAGPRAETPTHYITFGLDPDLDKAMRLASLETIEFLKEKQGYDFQRAYALSSIGVDFRVTQVVDGTLGIHGMIPKKLFLKDPNDFWYRAK
;
A
#
# COMPACT_ATOMS: atom_id res chain seq x y z
N MET A 1 22.29 38.28 -1.31
CA MET A 1 22.82 37.20 -2.19
C MET A 1 23.81 36.40 -1.35
N SER A 2 23.32 35.35 -0.71
CA SER A 2 24.18 34.37 0.01
C SER A 2 24.58 33.27 -0.97
N PRO A 3 25.84 32.81 -0.95
CA PRO A 3 26.32 31.81 -1.88
C PRO A 3 25.65 30.45 -1.56
N LEU A 4 25.03 29.87 -2.59
CA LEU A 4 24.58 28.49 -2.60
C LEU A 4 25.79 27.57 -2.37
N HIS A 5 25.80 26.87 -1.25
CA HIS A 5 26.75 25.77 -1.07
C HIS A 5 26.29 24.59 -1.93
N PRO A 6 27.17 24.01 -2.76
CA PRO A 6 26.82 22.82 -3.50
C PRO A 6 26.63 21.66 -2.50
N LEU A 7 25.42 21.12 -2.38
CA LEU A 7 25.19 19.84 -1.72
C LEU A 7 25.94 18.77 -2.54
N ILE A 8 27.05 18.31 -2.02
CA ILE A 8 27.74 17.12 -2.55
C ILE A 8 26.92 15.90 -2.09
N PHE A 9 26.08 15.41 -3.00
CA PHE A 9 25.47 14.10 -2.83
C PHE A 9 26.58 13.04 -2.94
N LEU A 10 27.04 12.53 -1.80
CA LEU A 10 27.76 11.27 -1.78
C LEU A 10 26.80 10.20 -2.28
N LEU A 11 27.04 9.67 -3.47
CA LEU A 11 26.45 8.44 -3.98
C LEU A 11 26.79 7.31 -3.01
N GLY A 12 26.02 7.17 -1.95
CA GLY A 12 26.05 6.01 -1.10
C GLY A 12 25.59 4.83 -1.92
N ALA A 13 26.47 3.82 -2.08
CA ALA A 13 26.08 2.51 -2.58
C ALA A 13 24.82 2.07 -1.80
N PRO A 14 23.86 1.39 -2.44
CA PRO A 14 22.67 0.91 -1.77
C PRO A 14 23.12 0.14 -0.52
N LEU A 15 22.65 0.58 0.65
CA LEU A 15 22.81 -0.17 1.88
C LEU A 15 22.15 -1.54 1.62
N ALA A 16 22.99 -2.53 1.34
CA ALA A 16 22.57 -3.92 1.34
C ALA A 16 22.10 -4.21 2.77
N PHE A 17 20.78 -4.14 2.99
CA PHE A 17 20.20 -4.70 4.19
C PHE A 17 20.61 -6.17 4.22
N ALA A 18 21.29 -6.57 5.29
CA ALA A 18 21.87 -7.89 5.47
C ALA A 18 20.84 -8.97 5.09
N GLY A 19 21.04 -9.57 3.95
CA GLY A 19 20.73 -10.88 3.48
C GLY A 19 19.47 -11.59 3.97
N PHE A 20 18.27 -11.01 3.78
CA PHE A 20 17.09 -11.87 3.66
C PHE A 20 16.89 -12.17 2.18
N THR A 21 17.18 -13.41 1.76
CA THR A 21 16.85 -13.89 0.41
C THR A 21 15.44 -14.47 0.46
N ALA A 22 14.50 -13.84 -0.26
CA ALA A 22 13.17 -14.40 -0.43
C ALA A 22 13.21 -15.69 -1.25
N ASP A 23 12.24 -16.58 -1.05
CA ASP A 23 12.13 -17.83 -1.81
C ASP A 23 11.89 -17.56 -3.29
N HIS A 24 11.20 -16.46 -3.61
CA HIS A 24 10.81 -16.07 -4.97
C HIS A 24 10.99 -14.58 -5.23
N HIS A 25 11.15 -14.22 -6.52
CA HIS A 25 11.19 -12.83 -6.98
C HIS A 25 10.26 -12.65 -8.20
N VAL A 26 9.41 -11.63 -8.15
CA VAL A 26 8.55 -11.21 -9.26
C VAL A 26 9.00 -9.82 -9.73
N PRO A 27 9.69 -9.74 -10.87
CA PRO A 27 10.17 -8.47 -11.42
C PRO A 27 9.01 -7.64 -12.01
N PHE A 28 9.21 -6.32 -12.09
CA PHE A 28 8.25 -5.38 -12.68
C PHE A 28 8.36 -5.40 -14.22
N THR A 29 7.55 -6.23 -14.85
CA THR A 29 7.52 -6.40 -16.33
C THR A 29 6.09 -6.26 -16.85
N PRO A 30 5.89 -6.02 -18.17
CA PRO A 30 4.55 -5.96 -18.77
C PRO A 30 3.71 -7.22 -18.54
N GLU A 31 4.34 -8.39 -18.53
CA GLU A 31 3.67 -9.69 -18.32
C GLU A 31 3.18 -9.84 -16.88
N ASN A 32 3.96 -9.35 -15.92
CA ASN A 32 3.65 -9.42 -14.51
C ASN A 32 2.73 -8.29 -14.05
N ALA A 33 2.67 -7.19 -14.80
CA ALA A 33 1.87 -6.03 -14.47
C ALA A 33 0.40 -6.15 -14.93
N ILE A 34 -0.45 -5.38 -14.27
CA ILE A 34 -1.81 -5.06 -14.68
C ILE A 34 -2.07 -3.60 -14.30
N ILE A 35 -2.85 -2.86 -15.08
CA ILE A 35 -3.02 -1.44 -14.86
C ILE A 35 -4.47 -1.07 -14.59
N GLY A 36 -4.70 -0.46 -13.42
CA GLY A 36 -5.95 0.18 -13.06
C GLY A 36 -7.07 -0.75 -12.59
N HIS A 37 -6.85 -2.07 -12.53
CA HIS A 37 -7.89 -3.02 -12.13
C HIS A 37 -7.33 -4.33 -11.56
N PHE A 38 -8.21 -5.10 -10.90
CA PHE A 38 -7.99 -6.49 -10.52
C PHE A 38 -8.70 -7.41 -11.53
N SER A 39 -8.14 -8.59 -11.79
CA SER A 39 -8.72 -9.56 -12.74
C SER A 39 -8.65 -10.98 -12.19
N PRO A 40 -9.79 -11.68 -12.03
CA PRO A 40 -9.79 -13.09 -11.62
C PRO A 40 -9.31 -14.03 -12.74
N THR A 41 -9.23 -13.54 -13.98
CA THR A 41 -8.88 -14.34 -15.16
C THR A 41 -7.43 -14.16 -15.63
N LYS A 42 -6.69 -13.18 -15.08
CA LYS A 42 -5.26 -13.04 -15.38
C LYS A 42 -4.51 -14.27 -14.83
N LYS A 43 -3.70 -14.89 -15.69
CA LYS A 43 -2.87 -16.04 -15.27
C LYS A 43 -1.95 -15.60 -14.11
N PRO A 44 -1.80 -16.44 -13.08
CA PRO A 44 -0.84 -16.17 -12.02
C PRO A 44 0.57 -15.96 -12.56
N VAL A 45 1.25 -14.93 -12.05
CA VAL A 45 2.65 -14.64 -12.36
C VAL A 45 3.60 -15.53 -11.56
N LEU A 46 3.10 -16.06 -10.45
CA LEU A 46 3.79 -16.97 -9.54
C LEU A 46 2.76 -17.81 -8.79
N THR A 47 3.10 -19.06 -8.49
CA THR A 47 2.38 -19.93 -7.56
C THR A 47 3.28 -20.24 -6.37
N ILE A 48 2.75 -20.09 -5.16
CA ILE A 48 3.48 -20.28 -3.89
C ILE A 48 2.71 -21.16 -2.93
N LYS A 49 3.44 -21.70 -1.96
CA LYS A 49 2.86 -22.38 -0.78
C LYS A 49 2.74 -21.43 0.40
N SER A 50 1.82 -21.74 1.31
CA SER A 50 1.74 -21.06 2.60
C SER A 50 3.08 -21.17 3.36
N GLY A 51 3.57 -20.05 3.86
CA GLY A 51 4.86 -19.91 4.55
C GLY A 51 5.98 -19.35 3.69
N GLU A 52 5.85 -19.35 2.35
CA GLU A 52 6.86 -18.83 1.45
C GLU A 52 6.89 -17.30 1.40
N THR A 53 8.02 -16.79 0.95
CA THR A 53 8.34 -15.37 0.85
C THR A 53 8.54 -14.95 -0.60
N VAL A 54 8.03 -13.78 -0.95
CA VAL A 54 8.11 -13.24 -2.31
C VAL A 54 8.59 -11.80 -2.26
N THR A 55 9.64 -11.49 -3.01
CA THR A 55 10.01 -10.12 -3.34
C THR A 55 9.30 -9.71 -4.62
N ILE A 56 8.62 -8.58 -4.60
CA ILE A 56 7.85 -8.04 -5.73
C ILE A 56 8.36 -6.64 -6.02
N ASP A 57 8.79 -6.41 -7.26
CA ASP A 57 9.15 -5.09 -7.73
C ASP A 57 7.90 -4.34 -8.20
N GLY A 58 7.76 -3.08 -7.79
CA GLY A 58 6.74 -2.16 -8.24
C GLY A 58 7.31 -0.99 -9.04
N GLY A 59 6.47 -0.37 -9.83
CA GLY A 59 6.76 0.89 -10.52
C GLY A 59 5.98 2.05 -9.92
N GLY A 60 6.27 3.25 -10.37
CA GLY A 60 5.60 4.48 -9.93
C GLY A 60 6.46 5.72 -10.08
N GLY A 61 6.04 6.83 -9.47
CA GLY A 61 6.77 8.10 -9.47
C GLY A 61 6.86 8.81 -10.83
N GLN A 62 6.17 8.28 -11.86
CA GLN A 62 6.22 8.84 -13.22
C GLN A 62 5.36 10.11 -13.36
N ARG A 63 5.91 11.14 -13.97
CA ARG A 63 5.20 12.38 -14.33
C ARG A 63 5.46 12.82 -15.77
N TRP A 64 6.28 12.09 -16.51
CA TRP A 64 6.64 12.40 -17.91
C TRP A 64 5.62 11.89 -18.95
N ARG A 65 4.64 11.09 -18.60
CA ARG A 65 3.62 10.48 -19.47
C ARG A 65 4.16 10.04 -20.84
N ASP A 66 4.02 10.88 -21.87
CA ASP A 66 4.46 10.60 -23.24
C ASP A 66 5.80 11.26 -23.58
N GLY A 67 6.45 11.92 -22.61
CA GLY A 67 7.73 12.61 -22.78
C GLY A 67 8.97 11.74 -22.56
N ASP A 68 10.12 12.37 -22.73
CA ASP A 68 11.41 11.79 -22.39
C ASP A 68 11.63 11.83 -20.88
N ALA A 69 11.72 10.66 -20.25
CA ALA A 69 11.95 10.54 -18.81
C ALA A 69 13.25 11.24 -18.38
N ASN A 70 14.35 11.06 -19.14
CA ASN A 70 15.65 11.65 -18.80
C ASN A 70 15.62 13.19 -18.94
N ALA A 71 14.90 13.73 -19.92
CA ALA A 71 14.71 15.19 -20.03
C ALA A 71 13.94 15.72 -18.82
N TRP A 72 12.83 15.08 -18.42
CA TRP A 72 12.05 15.48 -17.26
C TRP A 72 12.86 15.41 -15.95
N LEU A 73 13.65 14.34 -15.74
CA LEU A 73 14.53 14.20 -14.58
C LEU A 73 15.53 15.35 -14.50
N LYS A 74 16.15 15.69 -15.63
CA LYS A 74 17.11 16.80 -15.74
C LYS A 74 16.46 18.14 -15.44
N GLU A 75 15.28 18.43 -16.00
CA GLU A 75 14.54 19.67 -15.79
C GLU A 75 14.16 19.86 -14.30
N ASN A 76 13.92 18.78 -13.59
CA ASN A 76 13.58 18.79 -12.17
C ASN A 76 14.80 18.62 -11.24
N ASN A 77 16.02 18.69 -11.77
CA ASN A 77 17.28 18.54 -11.03
C ASN A 77 17.37 17.21 -10.23
N ILE A 78 16.77 16.15 -10.75
CA ILE A 78 16.80 14.84 -10.12
C ILE A 78 18.09 14.12 -10.59
N PRO A 79 18.96 13.66 -9.68
CA PRO A 79 20.23 13.02 -10.01
C PRO A 79 20.01 11.53 -10.40
N ALA A 80 19.21 11.29 -11.44
CA ALA A 80 18.85 9.95 -11.91
C ALA A 80 18.71 9.93 -13.43
N THR A 81 18.93 8.77 -14.02
CA THR A 81 18.63 8.46 -15.42
C THR A 81 18.06 7.05 -15.53
N THR A 82 17.50 6.72 -16.69
CA THR A 82 16.99 5.36 -16.97
C THR A 82 18.09 4.28 -16.94
N GLU A 83 19.35 4.67 -17.12
CA GLU A 83 20.53 3.80 -17.04
C GLU A 83 20.99 3.58 -15.59
N THR A 84 20.97 4.64 -14.77
CA THR A 84 21.40 4.55 -13.35
C THR A 84 20.33 3.94 -12.44
N TYR A 85 19.05 4.05 -12.83
CA TYR A 85 17.91 3.50 -12.11
C TYR A 85 17.01 2.67 -13.04
N PRO A 86 17.27 1.36 -13.20
CA PRO A 86 16.52 0.47 -14.09
C PRO A 86 15.01 0.49 -13.89
N ALA A 87 14.53 0.75 -12.67
CA ALA A 87 13.10 0.87 -12.35
C ALA A 87 12.37 1.93 -13.19
N LEU A 88 13.09 2.97 -13.66
CA LEU A 88 12.53 3.99 -14.57
C LEU A 88 12.26 3.40 -15.95
N ALA A 89 13.23 2.67 -16.51
CA ALA A 89 13.09 2.00 -17.81
C ALA A 89 12.00 0.91 -17.75
N GLU A 90 11.94 0.15 -16.67
CA GLU A 90 10.89 -0.85 -16.42
C GLU A 90 9.50 -0.19 -16.38
N THR A 91 9.35 0.93 -15.66
CA THR A 91 8.10 1.69 -15.60
C THR A 91 7.66 2.18 -16.99
N ILE A 92 8.59 2.71 -17.79
CA ILE A 92 8.31 3.12 -19.18
C ILE A 92 7.82 1.93 -20.00
N LYS A 93 8.51 0.80 -19.90
CA LYS A 93 8.16 -0.40 -20.64
C LYS A 93 6.78 -0.92 -20.26
N VAL A 94 6.48 -1.02 -18.96
CA VAL A 94 5.16 -1.45 -18.46
C VAL A 94 4.06 -0.50 -18.95
N LEU A 95 4.25 0.80 -18.87
CA LEU A 95 3.27 1.78 -19.34
C LEU A 95 2.98 1.66 -20.85
N LYS A 96 3.97 1.31 -21.66
CA LYS A 96 3.85 1.17 -23.11
C LYS A 96 3.27 -0.17 -23.55
N GLU A 97 3.68 -1.26 -22.91
CA GLU A 97 3.48 -2.62 -23.42
C GLU A 97 2.36 -3.39 -22.68
N THR A 98 2.00 -2.99 -21.44
CA THR A 98 0.92 -3.67 -20.71
C THR A 98 -0.45 -3.33 -21.32
N PRO A 99 -1.24 -4.33 -21.75
CA PRO A 99 -2.57 -4.10 -22.28
C PRO A 99 -3.48 -3.41 -21.28
N ARG A 100 -4.33 -2.49 -21.77
CA ARG A 100 -5.37 -1.83 -20.99
C ARG A 100 -6.68 -2.62 -21.12
N ALA A 101 -7.40 -2.75 -20.02
CA ALA A 101 -8.78 -3.26 -20.09
C ALA A 101 -9.71 -2.21 -20.71
N GLU A 102 -10.73 -2.66 -21.41
CA GLU A 102 -11.74 -1.78 -21.97
C GLU A 102 -12.41 -0.93 -20.88
N GLY A 103 -12.50 0.37 -21.10
CA GLY A 103 -13.04 1.32 -20.11
C GLY A 103 -12.12 1.64 -18.93
N ILE A 104 -10.88 1.12 -18.91
CA ILE A 104 -9.88 1.39 -17.86
C ILE A 104 -8.57 1.88 -18.51
N PRO A 105 -8.51 3.14 -18.95
CA PRO A 105 -7.34 3.64 -19.66
C PRO A 105 -6.15 3.96 -18.75
N SER A 106 -6.37 4.10 -17.43
CA SER A 106 -5.37 4.49 -16.44
C SER A 106 -5.70 3.93 -15.06
N GLY A 107 -4.78 4.09 -14.11
CA GLY A 107 -4.89 3.65 -12.72
C GLY A 107 -3.56 3.15 -12.19
N HIS A 108 -3.59 2.51 -11.04
CA HIS A 108 -2.37 2.01 -10.37
C HIS A 108 -1.64 0.97 -11.21
N LEU A 109 -0.33 1.02 -11.14
CA LEU A 109 0.56 -0.01 -11.69
C LEU A 109 0.63 -1.15 -10.68
N LEU A 110 -0.10 -2.24 -10.93
CA LEU A 110 -0.15 -3.40 -10.04
C LEU A 110 0.70 -4.53 -10.59
N VAL A 111 1.21 -5.37 -9.71
CA VAL A 111 1.90 -6.63 -10.02
C VAL A 111 1.12 -7.79 -9.42
N GLY A 112 0.99 -8.86 -10.20
CA GLY A 112 0.24 -10.05 -9.80
C GLY A 112 -0.58 -10.66 -10.94
N PRO A 113 -1.45 -11.65 -10.62
CA PRO A 113 -1.65 -12.17 -9.27
C PRO A 113 -0.61 -13.20 -8.86
N VAL A 114 -0.29 -13.21 -7.56
CA VAL A 114 0.38 -14.35 -6.93
C VAL A 114 -0.68 -15.33 -6.45
N TYR A 115 -0.59 -16.57 -6.90
CA TYR A 115 -1.49 -17.66 -6.53
C TYR A 115 -0.94 -18.38 -5.29
N VAL A 116 -1.74 -18.50 -4.24
CA VAL A 116 -1.40 -19.25 -3.03
C VAL A 116 -2.08 -20.62 -3.10
N GLU A 117 -1.27 -21.70 -3.10
CA GLU A 117 -1.79 -23.07 -3.11
C GLU A 117 -2.78 -23.30 -1.97
N ASP A 118 -3.79 -24.13 -2.24
CA ASP A 118 -4.85 -24.50 -1.30
C ASP A 118 -5.73 -23.35 -0.75
N ALA A 119 -5.53 -22.11 -1.19
CA ALA A 119 -6.40 -21.00 -0.79
C ALA A 119 -7.77 -21.12 -1.47
N GLU A 120 -8.83 -21.10 -0.65
CA GLU A 120 -10.22 -21.21 -1.10
C GLU A 120 -11.05 -20.04 -0.53
N PRO A 121 -12.16 -19.66 -1.17
CA PRO A 121 -13.07 -18.64 -0.63
C PRO A 121 -13.50 -18.96 0.80
N GLY A 122 -13.38 -17.97 1.70
CA GLY A 122 -13.68 -18.11 3.13
C GLY A 122 -12.45 -18.41 4.01
N ASP A 123 -11.27 -18.54 3.41
CA ASP A 123 -9.99 -18.51 4.14
C ASP A 123 -9.55 -17.07 4.42
N THR A 124 -8.48 -16.90 5.17
CA THR A 124 -7.77 -15.63 5.36
C THR A 124 -6.33 -15.77 4.90
N LEU A 125 -5.88 -14.80 4.10
CA LEU A 125 -4.47 -14.65 3.73
C LEU A 125 -3.80 -13.66 4.68
N GLU A 126 -2.80 -14.12 5.41
CA GLU A 126 -1.91 -13.28 6.22
C GLU A 126 -0.72 -12.88 5.34
N VAL A 127 -0.52 -11.57 5.19
CA VAL A 127 0.56 -10.96 4.42
C VAL A 127 1.48 -10.21 5.38
N ARG A 128 2.62 -10.80 5.73
CA ARG A 128 3.65 -10.13 6.55
C ARG A 128 4.54 -9.29 5.65
N ILE A 129 4.63 -8.02 5.93
CA ILE A 129 5.47 -7.06 5.21
C ILE A 129 6.87 -7.11 5.83
N LEU A 130 7.82 -7.76 5.15
CA LEU A 130 9.17 -7.96 5.67
C LEU A 130 10.09 -6.79 5.36
N SER A 131 9.95 -6.21 4.17
CA SER A 131 10.69 -5.01 3.76
C SER A 131 9.94 -4.25 2.69
N VAL A 132 10.12 -2.93 2.63
CA VAL A 132 9.71 -2.06 1.52
C VAL A 132 10.82 -1.04 1.30
N VAL A 133 11.38 -1.00 0.10
CA VAL A 133 12.55 -0.16 -0.22
C VAL A 133 12.31 0.61 -1.51
N PRO A 134 12.47 1.94 -1.52
CA PRO A 134 12.40 2.73 -2.76
C PRO A 134 13.47 2.31 -3.78
N ARG A 135 13.07 2.23 -5.06
CA ARG A 135 13.90 1.83 -6.20
C ARG A 135 14.44 3.01 -6.99
N ILE A 136 13.92 4.21 -6.73
CA ILE A 136 14.30 5.48 -7.37
C ILE A 136 14.58 6.54 -6.29
N PRO A 137 15.46 7.54 -6.57
CA PRO A 137 15.91 8.49 -5.55
C PRO A 137 14.93 9.67 -5.35
N TYR A 138 13.71 9.56 -5.80
CA TYR A 138 12.70 10.60 -5.65
C TYR A 138 11.30 10.01 -5.56
N GLY A 139 10.39 10.84 -5.12
CA GLY A 139 8.96 10.65 -5.31
C GLY A 139 8.30 11.95 -5.74
N THR A 140 7.01 11.90 -6.01
CA THR A 140 6.23 13.06 -6.41
C THR A 140 4.94 13.15 -5.62
N VAL A 141 4.52 14.37 -5.28
CA VAL A 141 3.21 14.65 -4.70
C VAL A 141 2.54 15.75 -5.49
N GLY A 142 1.27 15.58 -5.83
CA GLY A 142 0.58 16.55 -6.66
C GLY A 142 -0.93 16.54 -6.44
N GLY A 143 -1.60 17.46 -7.14
CA GLY A 143 -3.04 17.58 -7.14
C GLY A 143 -3.56 18.19 -8.42
N SER A 144 -4.84 18.06 -8.67
CA SER A 144 -5.49 18.62 -9.86
C SER A 144 -6.93 19.03 -9.55
N PRO A 145 -7.50 19.94 -10.32
CA PRO A 145 -8.90 20.37 -10.17
C PRO A 145 -9.86 19.18 -10.16
N GLY A 146 -10.84 19.21 -9.27
CA GLY A 146 -11.85 18.16 -9.14
C GLY A 146 -11.38 16.87 -8.46
N ARG A 147 -10.16 16.83 -7.90
CA ARG A 147 -9.59 15.66 -7.21
C ARG A 147 -9.07 16.02 -5.82
N GLY A 148 -8.83 14.99 -5.01
CA GLY A 148 -8.36 15.20 -3.63
C GLY A 148 -9.48 15.55 -2.65
N GLY A 149 -9.10 15.80 -1.39
CA GLY A 149 -10.02 16.19 -0.32
C GLY A 149 -10.50 17.64 -0.40
N LEU A 150 -9.91 18.46 -1.30
CA LEU A 150 -10.27 19.87 -1.53
C LEU A 150 -10.50 20.14 -3.03
N PRO A 151 -11.42 19.41 -3.69
CA PRO A 151 -11.54 19.39 -5.15
C PRO A 151 -11.87 20.76 -5.75
N ASP A 152 -12.59 21.60 -5.01
CA ASP A 152 -13.05 22.92 -5.47
C ASP A 152 -12.00 24.04 -5.28
N LEU A 153 -10.93 23.76 -4.51
CA LEU A 153 -9.93 24.76 -4.15
C LEU A 153 -8.62 24.65 -4.96
N VAL A 154 -8.47 23.65 -5.79
CA VAL A 154 -7.29 23.44 -6.63
C VAL A 154 -7.57 24.00 -8.02
N PRO A 155 -7.09 25.22 -8.37
CA PRO A 155 -7.48 25.89 -9.62
C PRO A 155 -6.75 25.35 -10.85
N VAL A 156 -5.54 24.83 -10.68
CA VAL A 156 -4.67 24.27 -11.73
C VAL A 156 -3.91 23.06 -11.21
N PRO A 157 -3.54 22.11 -12.08
CA PRO A 157 -2.69 20.99 -11.65
C PRO A 157 -1.35 21.48 -11.13
N PHE A 158 -0.87 20.83 -10.05
CA PHE A 158 0.49 21.05 -9.53
C PHE A 158 1.17 19.71 -9.24
N ASN A 159 2.50 19.73 -9.22
CA ASN A 159 3.31 18.57 -8.84
C ASN A 159 4.63 19.04 -8.24
N PHE A 160 5.00 18.47 -7.11
CA PHE A 160 6.28 18.69 -6.45
C PHE A 160 7.11 17.41 -6.46
N VAL A 161 8.40 17.56 -6.68
CA VAL A 161 9.38 16.48 -6.52
C VAL A 161 9.87 16.48 -5.08
N VAL A 162 9.95 15.29 -4.51
CA VAL A 162 10.53 15.04 -3.18
C VAL A 162 11.75 14.14 -3.39
N LEU A 163 12.95 14.65 -3.14
CA LEU A 163 14.17 13.85 -3.21
C LEU A 163 14.25 12.91 -2.00
N LEU A 164 14.57 11.63 -2.21
CA LEU A 164 14.63 10.62 -1.17
C LEU A 164 16.08 10.40 -0.74
N ASP A 165 16.43 10.86 0.46
CA ASP A 165 17.70 10.54 1.12
C ASP A 165 17.51 9.29 1.99
N LEU A 166 17.75 8.13 1.40
CA LEU A 166 17.56 6.84 2.08
C LEU A 166 18.54 6.66 3.24
N ALA A 167 19.72 7.29 3.20
CA ALA A 167 20.72 7.17 4.27
C ALA A 167 20.27 7.90 5.55
N ARG A 168 19.55 9.04 5.39
CA ARG A 168 18.99 9.82 6.50
C ARG A 168 17.53 9.45 6.80
N ASN A 169 16.93 8.57 6.00
CA ASN A 169 15.50 8.24 6.07
C ASN A 169 14.60 9.48 5.94
N ALA A 170 14.91 10.37 4.98
CA ALA A 170 14.25 11.64 4.81
C ALA A 170 13.86 11.91 3.35
N GLY A 171 12.63 12.36 3.15
CA GLY A 171 12.16 12.95 1.90
C GLY A 171 12.30 14.47 1.96
N VAL A 172 13.16 15.05 1.14
CA VAL A 172 13.41 16.51 1.09
C VAL A 172 12.33 17.15 0.23
N PHE A 173 11.36 17.81 0.88
CA PHE A 173 10.24 18.45 0.19
C PHE A 173 10.59 19.85 -0.30
N THR A 174 11.20 20.65 0.57
CA THR A 174 11.71 22.00 0.28
C THR A 174 12.77 22.39 1.31
N ASP A 175 13.45 23.52 1.10
CA ASP A 175 14.46 23.99 2.04
C ASP A 175 13.92 24.07 3.49
N GLY A 176 14.57 23.33 4.37
CA GLY A 176 14.20 23.25 5.78
C GLY A 176 12.96 22.41 6.12
N VAL A 177 12.36 21.71 5.14
CA VAL A 177 11.22 20.81 5.37
C VAL A 177 11.52 19.41 4.86
N GLU A 178 11.64 18.47 5.78
CA GLU A 178 11.85 17.06 5.47
C GLU A 178 10.73 16.20 6.04
N VAL A 179 10.35 15.18 5.28
CA VAL A 179 9.33 14.20 5.68
C VAL A 179 10.05 12.90 6.03
N PRO A 180 9.90 12.33 7.24
CA PRO A 180 10.44 11.02 7.57
C PRO A 180 9.88 9.96 6.61
N LEU A 181 10.75 9.13 6.03
CA LEU A 181 10.33 8.07 5.13
C LEU A 181 9.76 6.89 5.91
N ALA A 182 8.65 6.37 5.42
CA ALA A 182 7.98 5.18 5.92
C ALA A 182 7.39 4.44 4.71
N PRO A 183 8.22 3.77 3.88
CA PRO A 183 7.76 3.20 2.62
C PRO A 183 6.75 2.07 2.83
N PHE A 184 5.70 2.05 1.99
CA PHE A 184 4.70 1.00 1.96
C PHE A 184 4.08 0.86 0.56
N MET A 185 3.24 -0.16 0.38
CA MET A 185 2.46 -0.37 -0.83
C MET A 185 1.02 0.06 -0.54
N GLY A 186 0.51 1.07 -1.23
CA GLY A 186 -0.86 1.58 -1.08
C GLY A 186 -1.90 0.52 -1.43
N VAL A 187 -1.61 -0.27 -2.47
CA VAL A 187 -2.46 -1.40 -2.88
C VAL A 187 -1.86 -2.72 -2.40
N MET A 188 -2.62 -3.42 -1.56
CA MET A 188 -2.43 -4.84 -1.22
C MET A 188 -3.81 -5.51 -1.17
N ALA A 189 -4.05 -6.50 -2.05
CA ALA A 189 -5.37 -7.09 -2.24
C ALA A 189 -5.32 -8.60 -2.52
N THR A 190 -6.29 -9.34 -2.02
CA THR A 190 -6.74 -10.56 -2.71
C THR A 190 -7.64 -10.17 -3.88
N CYS A 191 -7.82 -11.06 -4.86
CA CYS A 191 -8.73 -10.75 -5.96
C CYS A 191 -10.16 -10.59 -5.43
N PRO A 192 -10.88 -9.51 -5.82
CA PRO A 192 -12.25 -9.24 -5.40
C PRO A 192 -13.23 -10.38 -5.70
N PRO A 193 -14.37 -10.46 -4.98
CA PRO A 193 -15.43 -11.41 -5.28
C PRO A 193 -16.09 -11.12 -6.65
N ASP A 194 -16.69 -12.13 -7.27
CA ASP A 194 -17.36 -12.01 -8.58
C ASP A 194 -18.48 -10.97 -8.57
N SER A 195 -19.10 -10.70 -7.41
CA SER A 195 -20.11 -9.65 -7.25
C SER A 195 -19.60 -8.24 -7.54
N GLU A 196 -18.28 -8.01 -7.49
CA GLU A 196 -17.64 -6.74 -7.83
C GLU A 196 -17.38 -6.57 -9.35
N GLY A 197 -17.69 -7.60 -10.14
CA GLY A 197 -17.51 -7.63 -11.59
C GLY A 197 -16.15 -8.13 -12.04
N ALA A 198 -16.03 -8.39 -13.35
CA ALA A 198 -14.83 -8.98 -13.94
C ALA A 198 -13.58 -8.08 -13.91
N PHE A 199 -13.78 -6.77 -13.80
CA PHE A 199 -12.72 -5.76 -13.82
C PHE A 199 -12.96 -4.72 -12.73
N ARG A 200 -12.76 -5.12 -11.48
CA ARG A 200 -12.84 -4.19 -10.35
C ARG A 200 -11.72 -3.15 -10.45
N LYS A 201 -12.07 -1.86 -10.56
CA LYS A 201 -11.09 -0.77 -10.60
C LYS A 201 -10.22 -0.75 -9.36
N SER A 202 -8.95 -0.41 -9.52
CA SER A 202 -7.97 -0.42 -8.43
C SER A 202 -8.05 0.79 -7.48
N GLY A 203 -8.70 1.89 -7.88
CA GLY A 203 -8.80 3.09 -7.04
C GLY A 203 -9.56 2.81 -5.73
N PRO A 204 -10.88 2.53 -5.76
CA PRO A 204 -11.59 2.34 -4.51
C PRO A 204 -11.18 1.06 -3.78
N PRO A 205 -10.78 1.11 -2.49
CA PRO A 205 -10.58 -0.08 -1.67
C PRO A 205 -11.90 -0.81 -1.38
N GLY A 206 -11.82 -2.00 -0.79
CA GLY A 206 -12.98 -2.79 -0.44
C GLY A 206 -12.68 -3.88 0.60
N LEU A 207 -13.63 -4.82 0.77
CA LEU A 207 -13.48 -5.92 1.73
C LEU A 207 -12.32 -6.86 1.38
N PHE A 208 -11.85 -6.83 0.15
CA PHE A 208 -10.70 -7.59 -0.35
C PHE A 208 -9.35 -6.90 -0.08
N GLY A 209 -9.33 -5.76 0.61
CA GLY A 209 -8.19 -4.85 0.72
C GLY A 209 -8.20 -3.84 -0.43
N GLY A 210 -7.22 -3.90 -1.31
CA GLY A 210 -7.07 -2.96 -2.44
C GLY A 210 -6.26 -1.75 -2.05
N ASN A 211 -6.68 -0.59 -2.54
CA ASN A 211 -6.08 0.71 -2.30
C ASN A 211 -6.42 1.23 -0.90
N LEU A 212 -5.88 0.55 0.13
CA LEU A 212 -6.14 0.92 1.51
C LEU A 212 -5.48 2.24 1.90
N ASP A 213 -4.32 2.55 1.32
CA ASP A 213 -3.52 3.73 1.61
C ASP A 213 -3.32 3.97 3.11
N CYS A 214 -3.07 2.87 3.82
CA CYS A 214 -2.87 2.88 5.25
C CYS A 214 -1.38 2.97 5.57
N LYS A 215 -0.92 4.13 6.00
CA LYS A 215 0.49 4.43 6.27
C LYS A 215 1.14 3.56 7.34
N GLU A 216 0.35 2.87 8.17
CA GLU A 216 0.80 1.92 9.19
C GLU A 216 1.27 0.59 8.59
N LEU A 217 0.97 0.30 7.30
CA LEU A 217 1.31 -0.96 6.64
C LEU A 217 2.75 -0.98 6.09
N VAL A 218 3.70 -0.61 6.92
CA VAL A 218 5.14 -0.58 6.64
C VAL A 218 5.82 -1.91 6.96
N ALA A 219 7.12 -2.01 6.67
CA ALA A 219 7.92 -3.17 7.06
C ALA A 219 7.82 -3.48 8.57
N GLY A 220 7.68 -4.76 8.91
CA GLY A 220 7.46 -5.24 10.28
C GLY A 220 5.99 -5.31 10.70
N THR A 221 5.06 -5.01 9.80
CA THR A 221 3.61 -5.11 10.03
C THR A 221 2.99 -6.26 9.24
N THR A 222 1.74 -6.58 9.54
CA THR A 222 1.00 -7.69 8.91
C THR A 222 -0.38 -7.22 8.51
N LEU A 223 -0.79 -7.56 7.29
CA LEU A 223 -2.15 -7.36 6.78
C LEU A 223 -2.84 -8.72 6.65
N PHE A 224 -4.09 -8.81 7.09
CA PHE A 224 -4.96 -9.97 6.95
C PHE A 224 -6.08 -9.65 5.97
N LEU A 225 -6.20 -10.46 4.95
CA LEU A 225 -7.15 -10.26 3.86
C LEU A 225 -8.09 -11.45 3.73
N PRO A 226 -9.41 -11.22 3.61
CA PRO A 226 -10.35 -12.28 3.24
C PRO A 226 -10.00 -12.86 1.86
N VAL A 227 -10.14 -14.16 1.68
CA VAL A 227 -10.01 -14.83 0.39
C VAL A 227 -11.39 -14.98 -0.25
N PHE A 228 -11.55 -14.42 -1.46
CA PHE A 228 -12.79 -14.49 -2.24
C PHE A 228 -12.68 -15.38 -3.49
N GLN A 229 -11.45 -15.57 -4.00
CA GLN A 229 -11.16 -16.37 -5.19
C GLN A 229 -10.22 -17.51 -4.84
N LYS A 230 -10.37 -18.65 -5.51
CA LYS A 230 -9.41 -19.75 -5.41
C LYS A 230 -8.00 -19.26 -5.68
N GLY A 231 -7.06 -19.65 -4.81
CA GLY A 231 -5.67 -19.21 -4.88
C GLY A 231 -5.46 -17.80 -4.33
N ALA A 232 -6.46 -17.18 -3.69
CA ALA A 232 -6.45 -15.80 -3.18
C ALA A 232 -6.14 -14.75 -4.26
N LEU A 233 -5.24 -15.03 -5.21
CA LEU A 233 -4.82 -14.17 -6.31
C LEU A 233 -4.38 -12.78 -5.79
N PHE A 234 -3.26 -12.76 -5.08
CA PHE A 234 -2.77 -11.53 -4.45
C PHE A 234 -2.16 -10.56 -5.47
N TYR A 235 -2.55 -9.30 -5.34
CA TYR A 235 -2.02 -8.16 -6.11
C TYR A 235 -1.42 -7.11 -5.17
N THR A 236 -0.36 -6.43 -5.64
CA THR A 236 0.21 -5.27 -4.94
C THR A 236 0.73 -4.23 -5.94
N GLY A 237 0.85 -3.00 -5.50
CA GLY A 237 1.34 -1.87 -6.29
C GLY A 237 1.15 -0.56 -5.55
N ASP A 238 1.19 0.57 -6.28
CA ASP A 238 1.00 1.88 -5.71
C ASP A 238 2.04 2.17 -4.62
N SER A 239 3.24 2.45 -5.08
CA SER A 239 4.44 2.54 -4.22
C SER A 239 4.57 3.91 -3.57
N HIS A 240 4.43 3.98 -2.26
CA HIS A 240 4.55 5.20 -1.48
C HIS A 240 5.86 5.23 -0.68
N ALA A 241 6.53 6.38 -0.61
CA ALA A 241 7.70 6.59 0.25
C ALA A 241 7.31 7.11 1.64
N ALA A 242 6.22 7.86 1.74
CA ALA A 242 5.57 8.31 2.97
C ALA A 242 4.19 8.89 2.65
N GLN A 243 3.30 8.91 3.64
CA GLN A 243 1.96 9.47 3.55
C GLN A 243 1.53 10.02 4.91
N GLY A 244 0.74 11.10 4.92
CA GLY A 244 -0.02 11.56 6.08
C GLY A 244 -1.40 10.90 6.15
N ASP A 245 -2.01 10.87 7.33
CA ASP A 245 -3.41 10.47 7.47
C ASP A 245 -4.31 11.33 6.58
N GLY A 246 -5.24 10.69 5.88
CA GLY A 246 -6.19 11.33 4.99
C GLY A 246 -5.78 11.41 3.52
N GLU A 247 -4.49 11.31 3.19
CA GLU A 247 -4.00 11.38 1.79
C GLU A 247 -4.66 12.50 0.96
N ILE A 248 -4.73 13.69 1.54
CA ILE A 248 -5.67 14.75 1.14
C ILE A 248 -5.52 15.27 -0.30
N THR A 249 -4.37 15.07 -0.96
CA THR A 249 -4.16 15.46 -2.36
C THR A 249 -4.46 14.33 -3.36
N ILE A 250 -4.88 13.14 -2.86
CA ILE A 250 -4.98 11.89 -3.64
C ILE A 250 -3.60 11.38 -4.12
N ASN A 251 -2.57 11.83 -3.47
CA ASN A 251 -1.21 11.32 -3.64
C ASN A 251 -0.48 11.34 -2.30
N ALA A 252 0.24 10.27 -2.04
CA ALA A 252 1.34 10.22 -1.10
C ALA A 252 2.62 10.83 -1.71
N ILE A 253 3.79 10.49 -1.19
CA ILE A 253 5.04 10.62 -1.95
C ILE A 253 5.12 9.41 -2.88
N GLU A 254 4.60 9.57 -4.11
CA GLU A 254 4.53 8.54 -5.15
C GLU A 254 5.93 8.19 -5.64
N THR A 255 6.31 6.92 -5.55
CA THR A 255 7.65 6.45 -5.93
C THR A 255 7.57 5.07 -6.61
N ALA A 256 8.68 4.36 -6.70
CA ALA A 256 8.74 2.95 -7.07
C ALA A 256 9.40 2.18 -5.92
N ASN A 257 8.77 1.11 -5.45
CA ASN A 257 9.28 0.29 -4.34
C ASN A 257 9.53 -1.16 -4.78
N THR A 258 10.49 -1.81 -4.11
CA THR A 258 10.55 -3.26 -3.99
C THR A 258 10.00 -3.65 -2.63
N ALA A 259 9.01 -4.53 -2.59
CA ALA A 259 8.44 -5.03 -1.33
C ALA A 259 8.66 -6.54 -1.19
N THR A 260 9.01 -7.00 0.01
CA THR A 260 9.13 -8.42 0.33
C THR A 260 8.05 -8.82 1.32
N PHE A 261 7.29 -9.84 0.96
CA PHE A 261 6.18 -10.35 1.75
C PHE A 261 6.41 -11.82 2.12
N LYS A 262 5.88 -12.22 3.28
CA LYS A 262 5.65 -13.64 3.64
C LYS A 262 4.15 -13.89 3.65
N PHE A 263 3.73 -14.96 2.97
CA PHE A 263 2.33 -15.32 2.87
C PHE A 263 2.02 -16.53 3.76
N ILE A 264 0.97 -16.44 4.57
CA ILE A 264 0.50 -17.53 5.43
C ILE A 264 -1.00 -17.68 5.21
N LEU A 265 -1.44 -18.90 4.89
CA LEU A 265 -2.84 -19.21 4.66
C LEU A 265 -3.47 -19.77 5.94
N HIS A 266 -4.55 -19.14 6.38
CA HIS A 266 -5.38 -19.60 7.50
C HIS A 266 -6.67 -20.21 6.98
N LYS A 267 -6.69 -21.54 6.93
CA LYS A 267 -7.84 -22.32 6.41
C LYS A 267 -9.07 -22.15 7.31
N GLY A 268 -10.20 -21.85 6.68
CA GLY A 268 -11.50 -21.72 7.35
C GLY A 268 -11.60 -20.57 8.36
N LYS A 269 -10.62 -19.66 8.39
CA LYS A 269 -10.65 -18.45 9.21
C LYS A 269 -11.24 -17.30 8.40
N LYS A 270 -12.55 -17.13 8.51
CA LYS A 270 -13.27 -16.11 7.75
C LYS A 270 -13.15 -14.72 8.40
N LEU A 271 -12.77 -13.72 7.60
CA LEU A 271 -12.86 -12.30 7.94
C LEU A 271 -14.00 -11.64 7.16
N ALA A 272 -14.60 -10.62 7.77
CA ALA A 272 -15.58 -9.77 7.09
C ALA A 272 -14.92 -8.75 6.15
N GLY A 273 -13.72 -8.29 6.51
CA GLY A 273 -12.93 -7.32 5.77
C GLY A 273 -11.46 -7.35 6.19
N PRO A 274 -10.62 -6.44 5.69
CA PRO A 274 -9.21 -6.39 6.05
C PRO A 274 -9.04 -6.07 7.55
N ARG A 275 -8.01 -6.65 8.16
CA ARG A 275 -7.47 -6.29 9.48
C ARG A 275 -5.96 -6.22 9.40
N ALA A 276 -5.33 -5.50 10.30
CA ALA A 276 -3.88 -5.46 10.32
C ALA A 276 -3.31 -5.50 11.74
N GLU A 277 -2.00 -5.69 11.80
CA GLU A 277 -1.26 -5.75 13.06
C GLU A 277 0.12 -5.12 12.88
N THR A 278 0.46 -4.23 13.81
CA THR A 278 1.81 -3.68 13.96
C THR A 278 2.45 -4.25 15.23
N PRO A 279 3.72 -4.00 15.50
CA PRO A 279 4.33 -4.37 16.78
C PRO A 279 3.57 -3.83 18.01
N THR A 280 2.84 -2.72 17.86
CA THR A 280 2.23 -2.00 18.98
C THR A 280 0.70 -1.93 18.95
N HIS A 281 0.06 -2.18 17.81
CA HIS A 281 -1.38 -2.05 17.63
C HIS A 281 -1.97 -3.18 16.81
N TYR A 282 -3.25 -3.50 17.07
CA TYR A 282 -4.13 -4.12 16.10
C TYR A 282 -4.87 -3.01 15.34
N ILE A 283 -5.21 -3.27 14.08
CA ILE A 283 -5.88 -2.30 13.20
C ILE A 283 -7.12 -2.94 12.60
N THR A 284 -8.23 -2.22 12.67
CA THR A 284 -9.49 -2.54 12.02
C THR A 284 -9.85 -1.45 11.02
N PHE A 285 -10.64 -1.78 9.98
CA PHE A 285 -10.98 -0.84 8.93
C PHE A 285 -12.49 -0.67 8.79
N GLY A 286 -12.89 0.56 8.46
CA GLY A 286 -14.23 0.89 7.96
C GLY A 286 -14.09 1.65 6.65
N LEU A 287 -14.78 1.18 5.62
CA LEU A 287 -14.66 1.69 4.25
C LEU A 287 -16.06 2.00 3.71
N ASP A 288 -16.30 3.24 3.32
CA ASP A 288 -17.57 3.69 2.71
C ASP A 288 -17.32 4.99 1.92
N PRO A 289 -18.08 5.29 0.86
CA PRO A 289 -18.00 6.61 0.20
C PRO A 289 -18.35 7.80 1.12
N ASP A 290 -19.01 7.56 2.23
CA ASP A 290 -19.38 8.53 3.26
C ASP A 290 -18.48 8.31 4.50
N LEU A 291 -17.73 9.35 4.91
CA LEU A 291 -16.76 9.26 6.00
C LEU A 291 -17.40 8.93 7.36
N ASP A 292 -18.61 9.43 7.63
CA ASP A 292 -19.33 9.13 8.88
C ASP A 292 -19.76 7.66 8.92
N LYS A 293 -20.14 7.10 7.77
CA LYS A 293 -20.43 5.66 7.66
C LYS A 293 -19.16 4.84 7.77
N ALA A 294 -18.04 5.27 7.16
CA ALA A 294 -16.76 4.62 7.32
C ALA A 294 -16.35 4.57 8.81
N MET A 295 -16.53 5.68 9.55
CA MET A 295 -16.30 5.73 11.00
C MET A 295 -17.21 4.75 11.76
N ARG A 296 -18.48 4.68 11.40
CA ARG A 296 -19.41 3.70 11.99
C ARG A 296 -18.96 2.26 11.75
N LEU A 297 -18.54 1.94 10.53
CA LEU A 297 -18.06 0.60 10.16
C LEU A 297 -16.77 0.24 10.89
N ALA A 298 -15.80 1.17 10.98
CA ALA A 298 -14.56 0.98 11.74
C ALA A 298 -14.85 0.72 13.23
N SER A 299 -15.80 1.46 13.81
CA SER A 299 -16.23 1.25 15.20
C SER A 299 -16.84 -0.13 15.41
N LEU A 300 -17.74 -0.57 14.52
CA LEU A 300 -18.35 -1.89 14.60
C LEU A 300 -17.31 -3.00 14.47
N GLU A 301 -16.37 -2.88 13.51
CA GLU A 301 -15.32 -3.87 13.32
C GLU A 301 -14.36 -3.91 14.52
N THR A 302 -14.07 -2.77 15.13
CA THR A 302 -13.31 -2.69 16.39
C THR A 302 -14.03 -3.41 17.54
N ILE A 303 -15.32 -3.22 17.67
CA ILE A 303 -16.15 -3.89 18.69
C ILE A 303 -16.13 -5.41 18.46
N GLU A 304 -16.34 -5.88 17.23
CA GLU A 304 -16.30 -7.30 16.92
C GLU A 304 -14.90 -7.90 17.18
N PHE A 305 -13.82 -7.20 16.81
CA PHE A 305 -12.47 -7.61 17.16
C PHE A 305 -12.28 -7.77 18.68
N LEU A 306 -12.75 -6.82 19.48
CA LEU A 306 -12.63 -6.86 20.94
C LEU A 306 -13.48 -7.98 21.57
N LYS A 307 -14.66 -8.26 21.01
CA LYS A 307 -15.49 -9.42 21.40
C LYS A 307 -14.77 -10.72 21.12
N GLU A 308 -14.18 -10.87 19.91
CA GLU A 308 -13.44 -12.08 19.52
C GLU A 308 -12.20 -12.30 20.41
N LYS A 309 -11.42 -11.23 20.61
CA LYS A 309 -10.15 -11.32 21.33
C LYS A 309 -10.30 -11.49 22.84
N GLN A 310 -11.29 -10.83 23.44
CA GLN A 310 -11.42 -10.70 24.90
C GLN A 310 -12.69 -11.38 25.46
N GLY A 311 -13.58 -11.86 24.60
CA GLY A 311 -14.87 -12.41 25.03
C GLY A 311 -15.80 -11.34 25.63
N TYR A 312 -15.63 -10.08 25.27
CA TYR A 312 -16.47 -8.98 25.77
C TYR A 312 -17.88 -9.02 25.17
N ASP A 313 -18.85 -8.55 25.95
CA ASP A 313 -20.16 -8.15 25.41
C ASP A 313 -20.02 -6.84 24.60
N PHE A 314 -21.09 -6.47 23.89
CA PHE A 314 -21.13 -5.26 23.08
C PHE A 314 -20.82 -4.00 23.89
N GLN A 315 -21.44 -3.83 25.06
CA GLN A 315 -21.33 -2.63 25.88
C GLN A 315 -19.90 -2.43 26.38
N ARG A 316 -19.25 -3.50 26.82
CA ARG A 316 -17.86 -3.46 27.29
C ARG A 316 -16.88 -3.20 26.16
N ALA A 317 -17.05 -3.84 25.02
CA ALA A 317 -16.23 -3.61 23.83
C ALA A 317 -16.40 -2.16 23.32
N TYR A 318 -17.64 -1.66 23.28
CA TYR A 318 -17.94 -0.31 22.86
C TYR A 318 -17.36 0.75 23.83
N ALA A 319 -17.48 0.53 25.13
CA ALA A 319 -16.87 1.41 26.13
C ALA A 319 -15.34 1.45 26.01
N LEU A 320 -14.69 0.28 25.84
CA LEU A 320 -13.23 0.23 25.63
C LEU A 320 -12.83 0.92 24.33
N SER A 321 -13.60 0.78 23.26
CA SER A 321 -13.33 1.48 21.99
C SER A 321 -13.32 3.00 22.18
N SER A 322 -14.19 3.55 23.05
CA SER A 322 -14.27 4.97 23.31
C SER A 322 -13.11 5.54 24.14
N ILE A 323 -12.54 4.75 25.05
CA ILE A 323 -11.53 5.23 26.00
C ILE A 323 -10.11 4.77 25.68
N GLY A 324 -9.94 3.84 24.75
CA GLY A 324 -8.65 3.18 24.52
C GLY A 324 -8.27 2.96 23.05
N VAL A 325 -9.13 3.31 22.10
CA VAL A 325 -8.86 3.14 20.66
C VAL A 325 -8.89 4.49 19.96
N ASP A 326 -7.85 4.78 19.18
CA ASP A 326 -7.81 5.96 18.33
C ASP A 326 -8.37 5.59 16.94
N PHE A 327 -9.31 6.38 16.43
CA PHE A 327 -9.79 6.25 15.06
C PHE A 327 -9.17 7.34 14.20
N ARG A 328 -8.53 6.94 13.11
CA ARG A 328 -7.83 7.83 12.20
C ARG A 328 -8.44 7.78 10.82
N VAL A 329 -8.38 8.90 10.11
CA VAL A 329 -8.77 8.95 8.70
C VAL A 329 -7.67 8.29 7.88
N THR A 330 -7.96 7.17 7.24
CA THR A 330 -6.99 6.45 6.39
C THR A 330 -6.73 7.26 5.13
N GLN A 331 -7.80 7.54 4.38
CA GLN A 331 -7.79 8.40 3.20
C GLN A 331 -9.20 8.98 2.94
N VAL A 332 -9.28 10.17 2.31
CA VAL A 332 -10.53 10.88 1.97
C VAL A 332 -10.76 11.00 0.47
N VAL A 333 -10.16 10.09 -0.29
CA VAL A 333 -10.06 10.14 -1.76
C VAL A 333 -10.55 8.81 -2.38
N ASP A 334 -10.24 8.54 -3.66
CA ASP A 334 -10.45 7.27 -4.38
C ASP A 334 -11.90 6.74 -4.48
N GLY A 335 -12.88 7.55 -4.10
CA GLY A 335 -14.30 7.18 -4.20
C GLY A 335 -14.81 6.25 -3.10
N THR A 336 -13.93 5.68 -2.29
CA THR A 336 -14.25 4.98 -1.03
C THR A 336 -13.31 5.50 0.05
N LEU A 337 -13.87 6.15 1.05
CA LEU A 337 -13.13 6.76 2.14
C LEU A 337 -12.83 5.71 3.21
N GLY A 338 -11.72 5.90 3.95
CA GLY A 338 -11.29 4.96 4.96
C GLY A 338 -11.13 5.57 6.35
N ILE A 339 -11.61 4.85 7.36
CA ILE A 339 -11.26 5.04 8.77
C ILE A 339 -10.61 3.76 9.27
N HIS A 340 -9.52 3.88 10.03
CA HIS A 340 -8.94 2.73 10.72
C HIS A 340 -8.87 2.96 12.23
N GLY A 341 -9.23 1.92 12.98
CA GLY A 341 -9.15 1.89 14.45
C GLY A 341 -7.80 1.35 14.90
N MET A 342 -7.05 2.14 15.66
CA MET A 342 -5.75 1.80 16.25
C MET A 342 -5.95 1.29 17.68
N ILE A 343 -5.92 -0.03 17.87
CA ILE A 343 -6.15 -0.70 19.15
C ILE A 343 -4.80 -0.99 19.80
N PRO A 344 -4.35 -0.26 20.83
CA PRO A 344 -3.04 -0.48 21.44
C PRO A 344 -2.95 -1.85 22.11
N LYS A 345 -1.95 -2.65 21.75
CA LYS A 345 -1.70 -3.96 22.36
C LYS A 345 -1.45 -3.88 23.86
N LYS A 346 -0.87 -2.77 24.33
CA LYS A 346 -0.62 -2.51 25.77
C LYS A 346 -1.88 -2.48 26.64
N LEU A 347 -3.08 -2.38 26.06
CA LEU A 347 -4.34 -2.49 26.80
C LEU A 347 -4.57 -3.91 27.33
N PHE A 348 -3.95 -4.93 26.74
CA PHE A 348 -4.17 -6.35 27.06
C PHE A 348 -3.02 -6.89 27.91
N LEU A 349 -3.05 -6.62 29.22
CA LEU A 349 -1.95 -6.94 30.15
C LEU A 349 -1.64 -8.45 30.27
N LYS A 350 -2.63 -9.31 30.02
CA LYS A 350 -2.48 -10.78 30.13
C LYS A 350 -1.97 -11.41 28.83
N ASP A 351 -2.14 -10.71 27.71
CA ASP A 351 -1.88 -11.23 26.36
C ASP A 351 -1.36 -10.10 25.44
N PRO A 352 -0.31 -9.35 25.85
CA PRO A 352 0.07 -8.12 25.18
C PRO A 352 0.63 -8.34 23.77
N ASN A 353 1.16 -9.55 23.48
CA ASN A 353 1.87 -9.87 22.23
C ASN A 353 1.27 -11.05 21.47
N ASP A 354 0.09 -11.53 21.86
CA ASP A 354 -0.54 -12.66 21.19
C ASP A 354 -1.06 -12.22 19.81
N PHE A 355 -0.50 -12.82 18.79
CA PHE A 355 -0.93 -12.61 17.42
C PHE A 355 -2.33 -13.19 17.26
N TRP A 356 -3.28 -12.42 16.78
CA TRP A 356 -4.69 -12.74 16.76
C TRP A 356 -5.03 -14.11 16.11
N TYR A 357 -4.28 -14.52 15.09
CA TYR A 357 -4.46 -15.81 14.41
C TYR A 357 -3.47 -16.90 14.80
N ARG A 358 -2.52 -16.67 15.66
CA ARG A 358 -1.64 -17.75 16.08
C ARG A 358 -2.44 -18.81 16.80
N ALA A 359 -2.36 -20.04 16.31
CA ALA A 359 -2.84 -21.20 17.06
C ALA A 359 -2.12 -21.23 18.41
N LYS A 360 -2.88 -21.36 19.50
CA LYS A 360 -2.34 -21.58 20.84
C LYS A 360 -1.60 -22.91 20.86
#